data_bbca8c8c65b13b8d036f1c1eaf0abc9e
#
_entry.id   bbca8c8c65b13b8d036f1c1eaf0abc9e
#
_cell.length_a   1.000
_cell.length_b   1.000
_cell.length_c   1.000
_cell.angle_alpha   90.00
_cell.angle_beta   90.00
_cell.angle_gamma   90.00
#
_symmetry.space_group_name_H-M   'P 1'
#
loop_
_entity.id
_entity.type
_entity.pdbx_description
1 polymer ?
#
loop_
_entity_poly.entity_id
_entity_poly.type
_entity_poly.pdbx_seq_one_letter_code
_entity_poly.pdbx_strand_id
1 'polypeptide(L)'
;RMGVVVHTGDFKIDSTPIDGEVIDLARFGALGKEGVLALLADSTNVERPGYTMSERMVGKTFQRQFTGCKQRIIVTTFASNVHRIQQIIDAAAACGRKVAVTGAAWRTS
;
A
#
# COMPACT_ATOMS: atom_id res chain seq x y z
N ARG A 1 30.25 19.52 10.62
CA ARG A 1 29.09 18.76 10.06
C ARG A 1 27.91 18.95 11.00
N MET A 2 26.77 19.40 10.49
CA MET A 2 25.58 19.65 11.31
C MET A 2 24.82 18.37 11.70
N GLY A 3 25.20 17.21 11.19
CA GLY A 3 24.56 15.91 11.47
C GLY A 3 23.65 15.40 10.34
N VAL A 4 23.11 14.20 10.52
CA VAL A 4 22.22 13.52 9.56
C VAL A 4 20.77 13.74 9.97
N VAL A 5 19.95 14.21 9.06
CA VAL A 5 18.49 14.26 9.22
C VAL A 5 17.87 13.19 8.31
N VAL A 6 17.02 12.34 8.87
CA VAL A 6 16.30 11.31 8.13
C VAL A 6 14.82 11.69 8.03
N HIS A 7 14.31 11.72 6.81
CA HIS A 7 12.88 11.88 6.54
C HIS A 7 12.39 10.62 5.82
N THR A 8 11.45 9.89 6.42
CA THR A 8 11.02 8.60 5.87
C THR A 8 10.08 8.73 4.68
N GLY A 9 9.38 9.86 4.55
CA GLY A 9 8.17 9.91 3.74
C GLY A 9 7.11 8.94 4.28
N ASP A 10 6.07 8.70 3.50
CA ASP A 10 5.11 7.63 3.80
C ASP A 10 5.79 6.28 3.58
N PHE A 11 5.63 5.36 4.52
CA PHE A 11 6.24 4.04 4.38
C PHE A 11 5.39 2.94 5.00
N LYS A 12 5.61 1.72 4.50
CA LYS A 12 5.09 0.50 5.07
C LYS A 12 6.18 -0.58 5.00
N ILE A 13 6.46 -1.23 6.12
CA ILE A 13 7.35 -2.38 6.13
C ILE A 13 6.52 -3.59 5.67
N ASP A 14 6.68 -3.97 4.40
CA ASP A 14 6.05 -5.13 3.79
C ASP A 14 7.15 -6.04 3.23
N SER A 15 7.28 -7.25 3.76
CA SER A 15 8.27 -8.22 3.31
C SER A 15 7.90 -8.90 2.00
N THR A 16 6.65 -8.73 1.54
CA THR A 16 6.12 -9.30 0.30
C THR A 16 5.33 -8.28 -0.50
N PRO A 17 5.94 -7.14 -0.89
CA PRO A 17 5.26 -6.09 -1.61
C PRO A 17 4.82 -6.56 -3.01
N ILE A 18 3.85 -5.86 -3.60
CA ILE A 18 3.28 -6.22 -4.91
C ILE A 18 4.29 -6.00 -6.03
N ASP A 19 5.03 -4.88 -5.97
CA ASP A 19 6.06 -4.49 -6.94
C ASP A 19 7.37 -5.25 -6.77
N GLY A 20 7.54 -6.00 -5.68
CA GLY A 20 8.74 -6.77 -5.38
C GLY A 20 9.86 -5.96 -4.73
N GLU A 21 9.74 -4.64 -4.66
CA GLU A 21 10.74 -3.78 -4.02
C GLU A 21 10.49 -3.66 -2.52
N VAL A 22 11.46 -4.13 -1.73
CA VAL A 22 11.41 -4.08 -0.26
C VAL A 22 12.11 -2.81 0.21
N ILE A 23 11.56 -2.17 1.25
CA ILE A 23 12.21 -1.01 1.87
C ILE A 23 13.65 -1.35 2.30
N ASP A 24 14.59 -0.47 2.01
CA ASP A 24 16.01 -0.66 2.36
C ASP A 24 16.27 -0.43 3.86
N LEU A 25 15.91 -1.41 4.66
CA LEU A 25 16.15 -1.40 6.10
C LEU A 25 17.65 -1.40 6.43
N ALA A 26 18.51 -1.95 5.56
CA ALA A 26 19.94 -1.95 5.77
C ALA A 26 20.51 -0.53 5.72
N ARG A 27 20.02 0.31 4.82
CA ARG A 27 20.41 1.73 4.76
C ARG A 27 19.99 2.50 6.02
N PHE A 28 18.77 2.26 6.52
CA PHE A 28 18.33 2.86 7.79
C PHE A 28 19.23 2.44 8.96
N GLY A 29 19.61 1.15 9.01
CA GLY A 29 20.51 0.64 10.02
C GLY A 29 21.92 1.27 9.94
N ALA A 30 22.46 1.48 8.74
CA ALA A 30 23.73 2.16 8.53
C ALA A 30 23.68 3.62 9.01
N LEU A 31 22.63 4.37 8.65
CA LEU A 31 22.45 5.74 9.12
C LEU A 31 22.32 5.82 10.65
N GLY A 32 21.63 4.86 11.26
CA GLY A 32 21.55 4.77 12.73
C GLY A 32 22.91 4.57 13.40
N LYS A 33 23.83 3.83 12.77
CA LYS A 33 25.21 3.66 13.26
C LYS A 33 26.06 4.92 13.09
N GLU A 34 25.85 5.69 12.04
CA GLU A 34 26.52 6.98 11.81
C GLU A 34 26.07 8.05 12.80
N GLY A 35 24.87 7.89 13.37
CA GLY A 35 24.22 8.84 14.27
C GLY A 35 23.28 9.79 13.52
N VAL A 36 22.02 9.81 13.97
CA VAL A 36 20.95 10.64 13.39
C VAL A 36 20.62 11.78 14.34
N LEU A 37 20.71 13.01 13.84
CA LEU A 37 20.41 14.23 14.59
C LEU A 37 18.88 14.40 14.77
N ALA A 38 18.12 14.14 13.70
CA ALA A 38 16.67 14.25 13.72
C ALA A 38 16.04 13.19 12.80
N LEU A 39 14.93 12.62 13.24
CA LEU A 39 14.10 11.68 12.49
C LEU A 39 12.70 12.27 12.32
N LEU A 40 12.29 12.48 11.06
CA LEU A 40 10.94 12.84 10.67
C LEU A 40 10.29 11.59 10.07
N ALA A 41 9.44 10.93 10.85
CA ALA A 41 8.87 9.64 10.47
C ALA A 41 7.35 9.72 10.31
N ASP A 42 6.82 9.00 9.31
CA ASP A 42 5.39 8.72 9.24
C ASP A 42 4.94 7.99 10.52
N SER A 43 3.87 8.48 11.12
CA SER A 43 3.33 7.98 12.37
C SER A 43 1.82 7.72 12.31
N THR A 44 1.27 7.54 11.12
CA THR A 44 -0.18 7.45 10.84
C THR A 44 -0.89 6.42 11.72
N ASN A 45 -0.27 5.27 11.97
CA ASN A 45 -0.85 4.19 12.78
C ASN A 45 -0.10 3.94 14.10
N VAL A 46 0.66 4.90 14.60
CA VAL A 46 1.54 4.73 15.77
C VAL A 46 0.79 4.26 17.04
N GLU A 47 -0.47 4.66 17.19
CA GLU A 47 -1.30 4.29 18.34
C GLU A 47 -2.03 2.95 18.18
N ARG A 48 -1.95 2.31 17.00
CA ARG A 48 -2.61 1.04 16.73
C ARG A 48 -1.67 -0.12 16.99
N PRO A 49 -1.95 -0.99 17.97
CA PRO A 49 -1.13 -2.18 18.20
C PRO A 49 -1.28 -3.19 17.07
N GLY A 50 -0.23 -3.98 16.84
CA GLY A 50 -0.22 -5.05 15.86
C GLY A 50 0.46 -4.67 14.54
N TYR A 51 0.18 -5.45 13.51
CA TYR A 51 0.81 -5.33 12.19
C TYR A 51 -0.24 -5.14 11.11
N THR A 52 0.09 -4.33 10.09
CA THR A 52 -0.71 -4.23 8.89
C THR A 52 -0.38 -5.41 7.97
N MET A 53 -1.41 -6.06 7.44
CA MET A 53 -1.23 -7.18 6.50
C MET A 53 -0.59 -6.69 5.19
N SER A 54 0.15 -7.61 4.54
CA SER A 54 0.71 -7.34 3.21
C SER A 54 -0.39 -7.00 2.19
N GLU A 55 -0.10 -6.10 1.26
CA GLU A 55 -0.99 -5.75 0.15
C GLU A 55 -1.33 -6.96 -0.74
N ARG A 56 -0.47 -7.96 -0.82
CA ARG A 56 -0.76 -9.24 -1.50
C ARG A 56 -1.95 -9.99 -0.91
N MET A 57 -2.13 -9.92 0.40
CA MET A 57 -3.27 -10.55 1.07
C MET A 57 -4.59 -9.87 0.72
N VAL A 58 -4.55 -8.57 0.47
CA VAL A 58 -5.72 -7.80 0.03
C VAL A 58 -6.23 -8.33 -1.31
N GLY A 59 -5.34 -8.59 -2.28
CA GLY A 59 -5.70 -9.16 -3.57
C GLY A 59 -6.39 -10.53 -3.46
N LYS A 60 -5.88 -11.43 -2.61
CA LYS A 60 -6.51 -12.73 -2.35
C LYS A 60 -7.90 -12.57 -1.72
N THR A 61 -8.07 -11.58 -0.85
CA THR A 61 -9.35 -11.27 -0.23
C THR A 61 -10.36 -10.79 -1.28
N PHE A 62 -9.96 -9.92 -2.21
CA PHE A 62 -10.81 -9.49 -3.32
C PHE A 62 -11.27 -10.66 -4.16
N GLN A 63 -10.37 -11.55 -4.58
CA GLN A 63 -10.73 -12.74 -5.36
C GLN A 63 -11.78 -13.57 -4.66
N ARG A 64 -11.61 -13.86 -3.36
CA ARG A 64 -12.56 -14.63 -2.57
C ARG A 64 -13.92 -13.95 -2.47
N GLN A 65 -13.94 -12.65 -2.20
CA GLN A 65 -15.17 -11.86 -2.06
C GLN A 65 -15.92 -11.74 -3.40
N PHE A 66 -15.17 -11.53 -4.49
CA PHE A 66 -15.77 -11.36 -5.81
C PHE A 66 -16.38 -12.66 -6.34
N THR A 67 -15.72 -13.80 -6.09
CA THR A 67 -16.23 -15.13 -6.47
C THR A 67 -17.52 -15.47 -5.70
N GLY A 68 -17.58 -15.13 -4.41
CA GLY A 68 -18.76 -15.45 -3.57
C GLY A 68 -19.97 -14.54 -3.79
N CYS A 69 -19.77 -13.36 -4.37
CA CYS A 69 -20.84 -12.38 -4.52
C CYS A 69 -21.53 -12.49 -5.88
N LYS A 70 -22.85 -12.65 -5.87
CA LYS A 70 -23.67 -12.70 -7.11
C LYS A 70 -24.21 -11.33 -7.54
N GLN A 71 -24.17 -10.35 -6.66
CA GLN A 71 -24.71 -9.01 -6.88
C GLN A 71 -23.62 -7.99 -7.24
N ARG A 72 -24.02 -6.72 -7.39
CA ARG A 72 -23.10 -5.61 -7.63
C ARG A 72 -22.16 -5.45 -6.43
N ILE A 73 -20.89 -5.23 -6.72
CA ILE A 73 -19.86 -4.94 -5.73
C ILE A 73 -19.46 -3.47 -5.88
N ILE A 74 -19.43 -2.75 -4.78
CA ILE A 74 -18.93 -1.38 -4.71
C ILE A 74 -17.69 -1.40 -3.85
N VAL A 75 -16.57 -0.95 -4.41
CA VAL A 75 -15.29 -0.86 -3.71
C VAL A 75 -14.86 0.58 -3.65
N THR A 76 -14.47 1.04 -2.47
CA THR A 76 -13.87 2.36 -2.27
C THR A 76 -12.42 2.22 -1.87
N THR A 77 -11.55 3.04 -2.45
CA THR A 77 -10.13 3.09 -2.12
C THR A 77 -9.57 4.48 -2.39
N PHE A 78 -8.40 4.76 -1.82
CA PHE A 78 -7.69 6.00 -2.15
C PHE A 78 -7.21 5.96 -3.61
N ALA A 79 -7.40 7.06 -4.33
CA ALA A 79 -7.00 7.18 -5.74
C ALA A 79 -5.48 7.03 -5.94
N SER A 80 -4.69 7.39 -4.94
CA SER A 80 -3.23 7.24 -4.93
C SER A 80 -2.76 5.78 -4.82
N ASN A 81 -3.62 4.85 -4.41
CA ASN A 81 -3.26 3.44 -4.28
C ASN A 81 -3.49 2.68 -5.58
N VAL A 82 -2.65 2.94 -6.58
CA VAL A 82 -2.73 2.36 -7.93
C VAL A 82 -2.67 0.84 -7.90
N HIS A 83 -1.80 0.26 -7.07
CA HIS A 83 -1.68 -1.20 -6.93
C HIS A 83 -2.98 -1.86 -6.46
N ARG A 84 -3.68 -1.24 -5.51
CA ARG A 84 -4.96 -1.76 -5.04
C ARG A 84 -6.05 -1.68 -6.10
N ILE A 85 -6.06 -0.61 -6.89
CA ILE A 85 -6.97 -0.47 -8.01
C ILE A 85 -6.71 -1.56 -9.05
N GLN A 86 -5.46 -1.82 -9.39
CA GLN A 86 -5.09 -2.90 -10.30
C GLN A 86 -5.56 -4.26 -9.77
N GLN A 87 -5.35 -4.56 -8.49
CA GLN A 87 -5.84 -5.80 -7.88
C GLN A 87 -7.36 -5.95 -7.95
N ILE A 88 -8.11 -4.86 -7.80
CA ILE A 88 -9.57 -4.87 -7.93
C ILE A 88 -9.97 -5.21 -9.36
N ILE A 89 -9.32 -4.58 -10.35
CA ILE A 89 -9.58 -4.83 -11.77
C ILE A 89 -9.27 -6.29 -12.12
N ASP A 90 -8.12 -6.80 -11.69
CA ASP A 90 -7.68 -8.18 -11.96
C ASP A 90 -8.64 -9.19 -11.32
N ALA A 91 -9.07 -8.95 -10.09
CA ALA A 91 -10.04 -9.80 -9.41
C ALA A 91 -11.42 -9.79 -10.11
N ALA A 92 -11.86 -8.64 -10.60
CA ALA A 92 -13.10 -8.50 -11.35
C ALA A 92 -13.01 -9.22 -12.69
N ALA A 93 -11.92 -9.05 -13.43
CA ALA A 93 -11.67 -9.73 -14.70
C ALA A 93 -11.65 -11.25 -14.55
N ALA A 94 -10.98 -11.77 -13.51
CA ALA A 94 -10.93 -13.19 -13.19
C ALA A 94 -12.33 -13.79 -12.91
N CYS A 95 -13.27 -12.97 -12.43
CA CYS A 95 -14.65 -13.36 -12.18
C CYS A 95 -15.62 -13.01 -13.33
N GLY A 96 -15.10 -12.58 -14.48
CA GLY A 96 -15.90 -12.17 -15.64
C GLY A 96 -16.78 -10.94 -15.41
N ARG A 97 -16.40 -10.07 -14.47
CA ARG A 97 -17.15 -8.87 -14.09
C ARG A 97 -16.69 -7.65 -14.89
N LYS A 98 -17.62 -6.78 -15.24
CA LYS A 98 -17.32 -5.46 -15.77
C LYS A 98 -16.98 -4.49 -14.65
N VAL A 99 -15.99 -3.65 -14.89
CA VAL A 99 -15.57 -2.61 -13.94
C VAL A 99 -15.97 -1.24 -14.46
N ALA A 100 -16.55 -0.43 -13.60
CA ALA A 100 -16.77 0.99 -13.83
C ALA A 100 -16.05 1.76 -12.73
N VAL A 101 -15.29 2.78 -13.12
CA VAL A 101 -14.53 3.62 -12.20
C VAL A 101 -15.16 5.01 -12.16
N THR A 102 -15.30 5.57 -10.96
CA THR A 102 -15.79 6.93 -10.75
C THR A 102 -14.94 7.62 -9.70
N GLY A 103 -14.69 8.92 -9.86
CA GLY A 103 -13.90 9.73 -8.93
C GLY A 103 -13.20 10.88 -9.64
N ALA A 104 -12.84 11.91 -8.89
CA ALA A 104 -12.21 13.12 -9.44
C ALA A 104 -10.82 12.86 -10.06
N ALA A 105 -10.05 11.93 -9.48
CA ALA A 105 -8.69 11.61 -9.93
C ALA A 105 -8.61 10.93 -11.33
N TRP A 106 -9.74 10.48 -11.88
CA TRP A 106 -9.80 9.75 -13.16
C TRP A 106 -10.26 10.62 -14.34
N ARG A 107 -10.46 11.93 -14.11
CA ARG A 107 -10.95 12.85 -15.14
C ARG A 107 -9.86 13.54 -15.97
N THR A 108 -8.59 13.27 -15.71
CA THR A 108 -7.45 13.88 -16.39
C THR A 108 -6.59 12.80 -17.06
N SER A 109 -7.13 12.18 -18.07
CA SER A 109 -6.34 11.37 -19.04
C SER A 109 -6.96 11.54 -20.40
#